data_344da8f504b9e1c87e3d1befbf1b3a2a
#
_entry.id   344da8f504b9e1c87e3d1befbf1b3a2a
#
_cell.length_a   1.000
_cell.length_b   1.000
_cell.length_c   1.000
_cell.angle_alpha   90.00
_cell.angle_beta   90.00
_cell.angle_gamma   90.00
#
_symmetry.space_group_name_H-M   'P 1'
#
loop_
_entity.id
_entity.type
_entity.pdbx_description
1 polymer ?
#
loop_
_entity_poly.entity_id
_entity_poly.type
_entity_poly.pdbx_seq_one_letter_code
_entity_poly.pdbx_strand_id
1 'polypeptide(L)'
;KYGSDNQADRSRIRFSKYDLKSDSFSTAITISDTTGDCLDSDNTLEGATSAVGKNGEIYAVWAGYESIWIDKSSDGGVTWGKDQIIAFQPGGWDMDMPHIMRANGMPFIASDTVKDIQYVTWADEFNGNADVWLIYSKDQGNTWSERINVSKDTADGHQYFPNLTIDQKSGEVFIAFYD
;
A
#
# COMPACT_ATOMS: atom_id res chain seq x y z
N LYS A 1 11.23 1.71 19.58
CA LYS A 1 12.27 2.71 19.64
C LYS A 1 12.77 2.87 18.22
N TYR A 2 12.32 3.90 17.55
CA TYR A 2 12.81 4.24 16.22
C TYR A 2 14.29 4.61 16.36
N GLY A 3 15.07 4.02 15.52
CA GLY A 3 16.47 4.16 15.28
C GLY A 3 17.31 4.96 16.27
N SER A 4 18.35 4.38 16.72
CA SER A 4 19.53 5.19 17.03
C SER A 4 19.99 5.76 15.68
N ASP A 5 20.68 6.89 15.67
CA ASP A 5 21.35 7.44 14.47
C ASP A 5 22.36 6.44 13.85
N ASN A 6 22.14 5.16 14.07
CA ASN A 6 22.95 4.08 13.57
C ASN A 6 22.54 3.81 12.12
N GLN A 7 23.36 4.25 11.18
CA GLN A 7 23.19 4.01 9.75
C GLN A 7 23.07 2.51 9.37
N ALA A 8 23.33 1.60 10.30
CA ALA A 8 23.14 0.16 10.11
C ALA A 8 21.70 -0.29 10.24
N ASP A 9 20.83 0.48 10.91
CA ASP A 9 19.41 0.18 11.00
C ASP A 9 18.72 0.46 9.66
N ARG A 10 17.76 -0.39 9.30
CA ARG A 10 17.01 -0.29 8.04
C ARG A 10 15.56 -0.66 8.28
N SER A 11 14.64 0.04 7.60
CA SER A 11 13.25 -0.40 7.48
C SER A 11 13.12 -1.57 6.50
N ARG A 12 12.20 -2.48 6.78
CA ARG A 12 11.90 -3.66 5.95
C ARG A 12 10.44 -4.01 6.10
N ILE A 13 9.84 -4.51 5.06
CA ILE A 13 8.51 -5.10 5.15
C ILE A 13 8.64 -6.55 5.60
N ARG A 14 7.91 -6.88 6.66
CA ARG A 14 7.90 -8.20 7.27
C ARG A 14 6.52 -8.83 7.16
N PHE A 15 6.47 -10.13 6.94
CA PHE A 15 5.26 -10.93 6.88
C PHE A 15 5.26 -12.03 7.93
N SER A 16 4.12 -12.26 8.55
CA SER A 16 3.87 -13.39 9.45
C SER A 16 2.41 -13.83 9.30
N LYS A 17 2.17 -15.12 9.33
CA LYS A 17 0.85 -15.74 9.20
C LYS A 17 0.39 -16.26 10.53
N TYR A 18 -0.85 -15.96 10.92
CA TYR A 18 -1.49 -16.57 12.06
C TYR A 18 -2.20 -17.87 11.68
N ASP A 19 -1.95 -18.94 12.39
CA ASP A 19 -2.62 -20.23 12.21
C ASP A 19 -3.63 -20.43 13.35
N LEU A 20 -4.92 -20.46 12.98
CA LEU A 20 -6.02 -20.68 13.93
C LEU A 20 -5.97 -22.03 14.64
N LYS A 21 -5.35 -23.06 14.06
CA LYS A 21 -5.29 -24.40 14.65
C LYS A 21 -4.25 -24.49 15.76
N SER A 22 -3.11 -23.88 15.53
CA SER A 22 -2.01 -23.83 16.50
C SER A 22 -2.05 -22.63 17.42
N ASP A 23 -2.99 -21.69 17.19
CA ASP A 23 -3.14 -20.43 17.93
C ASP A 23 -1.82 -19.66 18.01
N SER A 24 -1.11 -19.57 16.90
CA SER A 24 0.24 -18.99 16.86
C SER A 24 0.59 -18.34 15.52
N PHE A 25 1.52 -17.38 15.56
CA PHE A 25 2.10 -16.80 14.38
C PHE A 25 3.29 -17.62 13.88
N SER A 26 3.46 -17.67 12.55
CA SER A 26 4.70 -18.13 11.94
C SER A 26 5.86 -17.22 12.32
N THR A 27 7.10 -17.71 12.18
CA THR A 27 8.26 -16.84 12.23
C THR A 27 8.15 -15.77 11.14
N ALA A 28 8.32 -14.51 11.52
CA ALA A 28 8.25 -13.41 10.57
C ALA A 28 9.43 -13.45 9.59
N ILE A 29 9.13 -13.39 8.30
CA ILE A 29 10.13 -13.30 7.22
C ILE A 29 10.17 -11.89 6.63
N THR A 30 11.30 -11.49 6.07
CA THR A 30 11.40 -10.26 5.27
C THR A 30 10.89 -10.57 3.87
N ILE A 31 9.98 -9.74 3.37
CA ILE A 31 9.42 -9.89 2.03
C ILE A 31 9.93 -8.80 1.07
N SER A 32 10.29 -7.61 1.56
CA SER A 32 10.89 -6.58 0.70
C SER A 32 12.30 -6.97 0.26
N ASP A 33 12.58 -6.87 -1.04
CA ASP A 33 13.92 -7.06 -1.63
C ASP A 33 14.85 -5.92 -1.27
N THR A 34 14.28 -4.71 -1.16
CA THR A 34 14.98 -3.48 -0.82
C THR A 34 14.79 -3.15 0.65
N THR A 35 15.73 -2.42 1.21
CA THR A 35 15.62 -1.86 2.57
C THR A 35 15.56 -0.35 2.48
N GLY A 36 14.72 0.24 3.31
CA GLY A 36 14.64 1.71 3.45
C GLY A 36 15.46 2.24 4.60
N ASP A 37 15.44 3.55 4.77
CA ASP A 37 16.03 4.21 5.92
C ASP A 37 15.29 3.86 7.21
N CYS A 38 15.98 3.96 8.35
CA CYS A 38 15.36 3.72 9.65
C CYS A 38 14.74 4.98 10.27
N LEU A 39 15.04 6.13 9.71
CA LEU A 39 14.46 7.41 10.09
C LEU A 39 13.29 7.73 9.17
N ASP A 40 12.32 8.47 9.70
CA ASP A 40 11.18 8.94 8.91
C ASP A 40 11.67 9.78 7.73
N SER A 41 11.46 9.28 6.53
CA SER A 41 11.82 9.94 5.27
C SER A 41 11.13 9.25 4.11
N ASP A 42 11.14 9.85 2.93
CA ASP A 42 10.61 9.26 1.70
C ASP A 42 11.29 7.93 1.31
N ASN A 43 12.48 7.68 1.84
CA ASN A 43 13.20 6.43 1.61
C ASN A 43 12.87 5.33 2.63
N THR A 44 12.03 5.60 3.62
CA THR A 44 11.58 4.59 4.59
C THR A 44 10.55 3.67 3.93
N LEU A 45 10.67 2.35 4.13
CA LEU A 45 9.62 1.41 3.72
C LEU A 45 8.58 1.31 4.83
N GLU A 46 7.30 1.59 4.52
CA GLU A 46 6.26 1.66 5.53
C GLU A 46 4.85 1.56 4.98
N GLY A 47 3.85 1.57 5.89
CA GLY A 47 2.44 1.55 5.51
C GLY A 47 1.99 0.25 4.84
N ALA A 48 2.62 -0.88 5.16
CA ALA A 48 2.29 -2.14 4.51
C ALA A 48 0.87 -2.60 4.82
N THR A 49 0.10 -2.89 3.77
CA THR A 49 -1.22 -3.54 3.84
C THR A 49 -1.25 -4.76 2.92
N SER A 50 -2.17 -5.68 3.18
CA SER A 50 -2.24 -6.93 2.43
C SER A 50 -3.66 -7.34 2.07
N ALA A 51 -3.82 -8.09 0.98
CA ALA A 51 -5.08 -8.69 0.56
C ALA A 51 -4.84 -10.11 0.05
N VAL A 52 -5.90 -10.93 0.08
CA VAL A 52 -5.88 -12.28 -0.47
C VAL A 52 -6.66 -12.31 -1.77
N GLY A 53 -6.05 -12.82 -2.83
CA GLY A 53 -6.62 -12.98 -4.14
C GLY A 53 -7.54 -14.20 -4.26
N LYS A 54 -8.12 -14.36 -5.44
CA LYS A 54 -9.13 -15.39 -5.76
C LYS A 54 -8.65 -16.82 -5.53
N ASN A 55 -7.39 -17.12 -5.86
CA ASN A 55 -6.85 -18.47 -5.77
C ASN A 55 -5.96 -18.65 -4.52
N GLY A 56 -6.00 -17.69 -3.59
CA GLY A 56 -5.21 -17.71 -2.36
C GLY A 56 -3.84 -17.04 -2.49
N GLU A 57 -3.59 -16.30 -3.56
CA GLU A 57 -2.44 -15.41 -3.65
C GLU A 57 -2.50 -14.37 -2.52
N ILE A 58 -1.36 -14.03 -1.96
CA ILE A 58 -1.25 -12.95 -0.98
C ILE A 58 -0.50 -11.80 -1.66
N TYR A 59 -1.13 -10.63 -1.65
CA TYR A 59 -0.54 -9.39 -2.11
C TYR A 59 -0.18 -8.53 -0.91
N ALA A 60 0.98 -7.91 -0.93
CA ALA A 60 1.38 -6.89 0.03
C ALA A 60 1.79 -5.63 -0.74
N VAL A 61 1.27 -4.47 -0.32
CA VAL A 61 1.65 -3.17 -0.87
C VAL A 61 2.21 -2.29 0.23
N TRP A 62 3.13 -1.41 -0.10
CA TRP A 62 3.73 -0.46 0.83
C TRP A 62 4.23 0.79 0.12
N ALA A 63 4.53 1.83 0.88
CA ALA A 63 5.15 3.07 0.40
C ALA A 63 6.66 3.07 0.68
N GLY A 64 7.40 3.79 -0.12
CA GLY A 64 8.82 4.08 0.06
C GLY A 64 9.48 4.54 -1.23
N TYR A 65 10.49 5.40 -1.12
CA TYR A 65 11.20 5.96 -2.28
C TYR A 65 10.24 6.68 -3.25
N GLU A 66 9.32 7.49 -2.73
CA GLU A 66 8.28 8.18 -3.49
C GLU A 66 7.52 7.27 -4.47
N SER A 67 7.28 6.04 -4.03
CA SER A 67 6.66 5.00 -4.86
C SER A 67 5.76 4.10 -4.04
N ILE A 68 4.74 3.56 -4.70
CA ILE A 68 3.93 2.46 -4.20
C ILE A 68 4.49 1.16 -4.76
N TRP A 69 4.84 0.26 -3.86
CA TRP A 69 5.41 -1.05 -4.15
C TRP A 69 4.41 -2.16 -3.91
N ILE A 70 4.58 -3.25 -4.60
CA ILE A 70 3.84 -4.50 -4.38
C ILE A 70 4.77 -5.70 -4.46
N ASP A 71 4.47 -6.71 -3.67
CA ASP A 71 4.99 -8.07 -3.85
C ASP A 71 3.84 -9.08 -3.68
N LYS A 72 4.04 -10.27 -4.23
CA LYS A 72 3.04 -11.34 -4.29
C LYS A 72 3.63 -12.69 -3.90
N SER A 73 2.90 -13.42 -3.07
CA SER A 73 3.10 -14.83 -2.81
C SER A 73 2.00 -15.66 -3.45
N SER A 74 2.37 -16.76 -4.11
CA SER A 74 1.42 -17.72 -4.71
C SER A 74 1.35 -19.05 -3.95
N ASP A 75 2.02 -19.16 -2.81
CA ASP A 75 2.13 -20.39 -2.01
C ASP A 75 1.73 -20.21 -0.54
N GLY A 76 0.85 -19.23 -0.29
CA GLY A 76 0.34 -18.96 1.06
C GLY A 76 1.33 -18.26 1.99
N GLY A 77 2.25 -17.47 1.42
CA GLY A 77 3.21 -16.65 2.16
C GLY A 77 4.53 -17.37 2.49
N VAL A 78 4.80 -18.53 1.88
CA VAL A 78 6.04 -19.26 2.09
C VAL A 78 7.19 -18.63 1.29
N THR A 79 6.94 -18.32 0.02
CA THR A 79 7.86 -17.57 -0.84
C THR A 79 7.18 -16.34 -1.43
N TRP A 80 7.98 -15.33 -1.75
CA TRP A 80 7.53 -14.06 -2.30
C TRP A 80 8.28 -13.77 -3.60
N GLY A 81 7.69 -12.93 -4.44
CA GLY A 81 8.20 -12.57 -5.74
C GLY A 81 9.35 -11.58 -5.67
N LYS A 82 9.37 -10.69 -6.64
CA LYS A 82 10.22 -9.50 -6.65
C LYS A 82 9.36 -8.25 -6.48
N ASP A 83 9.87 -7.32 -5.69
CA ASP A 83 9.26 -6.01 -5.51
C ASP A 83 9.04 -5.31 -6.86
N GLN A 84 7.82 -4.81 -7.08
CA GLN A 84 7.47 -4.05 -8.27
C GLN A 84 6.92 -2.67 -7.86
N ILE A 85 7.34 -1.64 -8.57
CA ILE A 85 6.72 -0.31 -8.46
C ILE A 85 5.44 -0.32 -9.31
N ILE A 86 4.32 0.03 -8.69
CA ILE A 86 3.01 0.08 -9.35
C ILE A 86 2.48 1.51 -9.54
N ALA A 87 3.03 2.47 -8.81
CA ALA A 87 2.76 3.89 -9.00
C ALA A 87 3.91 4.75 -8.44
N PHE A 88 4.11 5.93 -8.99
CA PHE A 88 4.87 6.99 -8.32
C PHE A 88 3.97 7.68 -7.31
N GLN A 89 4.58 8.19 -6.24
CA GLN A 89 3.90 8.84 -5.12
C GLN A 89 4.63 10.14 -4.74
N PRO A 90 4.50 11.22 -5.53
CA PRO A 90 5.04 12.53 -5.16
C PRO A 90 4.44 13.02 -3.84
N GLY A 91 5.23 13.68 -3.00
CA GLY A 91 4.83 14.07 -1.65
C GLY A 91 4.95 12.95 -0.61
N GLY A 92 5.10 11.70 -1.05
CA GLY A 92 5.56 10.53 -0.32
C GLY A 92 5.11 10.42 1.13
N TRP A 93 6.08 10.51 2.00
CA TRP A 93 5.94 10.33 3.45
C TRP A 93 5.27 11.51 4.16
N ASP A 94 5.55 12.74 3.76
CA ASP A 94 5.17 13.95 4.50
C ASP A 94 4.54 14.99 3.56
N MET A 95 3.25 14.81 3.29
CA MET A 95 2.47 15.75 2.49
C MET A 95 2.28 17.06 3.27
N ASP A 96 2.57 18.21 2.65
CA ASP A 96 2.42 19.53 3.25
C ASP A 96 0.95 19.97 3.22
N MET A 97 0.26 19.74 4.32
CA MET A 97 -1.15 20.09 4.46
C MET A 97 -1.36 21.18 5.54
N PRO A 98 -2.05 22.28 5.23
CA PRO A 98 -2.34 23.33 6.19
C PRO A 98 -3.03 22.80 7.45
N HIS A 99 -2.47 23.13 8.62
CA HIS A 99 -3.00 22.76 9.95
C HIS A 99 -2.99 21.26 10.29
N ILE A 100 -2.44 20.40 9.45
CA ILE A 100 -2.23 18.99 9.75
C ILE A 100 -0.74 18.79 9.98
N MET A 101 -0.39 18.31 11.19
CA MET A 101 1.01 18.17 11.60
C MET A 101 1.72 17.06 10.84
N ARG A 102 0.98 16.06 10.36
CA ARG A 102 1.54 14.94 9.59
C ARG A 102 0.43 14.26 8.79
N ALA A 103 0.63 14.17 7.50
CA ALA A 103 -0.14 13.31 6.61
C ALA A 103 0.81 12.52 5.71
N ASN A 104 0.43 11.31 5.40
CA ASN A 104 1.20 10.43 4.54
C ASN A 104 0.28 9.69 3.56
N GLY A 105 0.85 9.18 2.50
CA GLY A 105 0.16 8.52 1.43
C GLY A 105 0.18 7.00 1.51
N MET A 106 0.16 6.41 2.70
CA MET A 106 0.23 4.95 2.87
C MET A 106 -0.85 4.24 2.05
N PRO A 107 -0.47 3.19 1.26
CA PRO A 107 -1.41 2.52 0.39
C PRO A 107 -2.28 1.50 1.13
N PHE A 108 -3.48 1.30 0.60
CA PHE A 108 -4.37 0.21 0.98
C PHE A 108 -4.70 -0.65 -0.24
N ILE A 109 -4.73 -1.97 -0.06
CA ILE A 109 -5.09 -2.93 -1.09
C ILE A 109 -6.33 -3.73 -0.68
N ALA A 110 -7.20 -4.00 -1.64
CA ALA A 110 -8.28 -4.98 -1.51
C ALA A 110 -8.43 -5.80 -2.80
N SER A 111 -8.87 -7.04 -2.68
CA SER A 111 -9.10 -7.94 -3.80
C SER A 111 -10.59 -8.26 -3.96
N ASP A 112 -11.12 -8.09 -5.18
CA ASP A 112 -12.36 -8.72 -5.60
C ASP A 112 -12.04 -10.18 -5.96
N THR A 113 -12.36 -11.08 -5.05
CA THR A 113 -12.07 -12.51 -5.22
C THR A 113 -13.00 -13.21 -6.21
N VAL A 114 -14.10 -12.57 -6.62
CA VAL A 114 -15.04 -13.09 -7.61
C VAL A 114 -14.55 -12.77 -9.02
N LYS A 115 -14.20 -11.51 -9.28
CA LYS A 115 -13.73 -11.02 -10.58
C LYS A 115 -12.24 -11.13 -10.80
N ASP A 116 -11.48 -11.48 -9.74
CA ASP A 116 -10.01 -11.54 -9.73
C ASP A 116 -9.38 -10.18 -10.07
N ILE A 117 -9.81 -9.12 -9.37
CA ILE A 117 -9.31 -7.76 -9.55
C ILE A 117 -8.69 -7.28 -8.24
N GLN A 118 -7.50 -6.74 -8.31
CA GLN A 118 -6.84 -6.07 -7.20
C GLN A 118 -6.99 -4.56 -7.34
N TYR A 119 -7.33 -3.88 -6.25
CA TYR A 119 -7.47 -2.43 -6.17
C TYR A 119 -6.51 -1.89 -5.13
N VAL A 120 -5.79 -0.81 -5.47
CA VAL A 120 -4.90 -0.10 -4.55
C VAL A 120 -5.28 1.37 -4.53
N THR A 121 -5.45 1.93 -3.33
CA THR A 121 -5.71 3.36 -3.12
C THR A 121 -4.65 3.96 -2.20
N TRP A 122 -4.31 5.22 -2.44
CA TRP A 122 -3.38 6.01 -1.63
C TRP A 122 -3.68 7.49 -1.81
N ALA A 123 -2.98 8.36 -1.08
CA ALA A 123 -2.98 9.79 -1.35
C ALA A 123 -1.57 10.25 -1.74
N ASP A 124 -1.47 11.24 -2.63
CA ASP A 124 -0.23 11.90 -3.00
C ASP A 124 -0.46 13.30 -3.58
N GLU A 125 0.62 14.04 -3.80
CA GLU A 125 0.61 15.41 -4.31
C GLU A 125 0.87 15.49 -5.82
N PHE A 126 0.47 14.49 -6.59
CA PHE A 126 0.71 14.44 -8.04
C PHE A 126 0.15 15.64 -8.81
N ASN A 127 -0.95 16.21 -8.36
CA ASN A 127 -1.58 17.40 -8.96
C ASN A 127 -1.18 18.72 -8.26
N GLY A 128 -0.26 18.68 -7.27
CA GLY A 128 0.20 19.84 -6.51
C GLY A 128 -0.54 20.09 -5.19
N ASN A 129 -1.56 19.30 -4.88
CA ASN A 129 -2.22 19.15 -3.60
C ASN A 129 -2.47 17.67 -3.32
N ALA A 130 -2.77 17.31 -2.08
CA ALA A 130 -3.06 15.91 -1.75
C ALA A 130 -4.41 15.49 -2.34
N ASP A 131 -4.36 14.50 -3.22
CA ASP A 131 -5.51 13.84 -3.84
C ASP A 131 -5.54 12.35 -3.50
N VAL A 132 -6.74 11.78 -3.47
CA VAL A 132 -6.93 10.33 -3.35
C VAL A 132 -6.96 9.67 -4.72
N TRP A 133 -6.11 8.67 -4.89
CA TRP A 133 -5.92 7.91 -6.11
C TRP A 133 -6.34 6.46 -5.97
N LEU A 134 -6.74 5.88 -7.10
CA LEU A 134 -7.05 4.46 -7.26
C LEU A 134 -6.39 3.93 -8.51
N ILE A 135 -5.80 2.75 -8.42
CA ILE A 135 -5.45 1.90 -9.57
C ILE A 135 -6.01 0.50 -9.36
N TYR A 136 -6.11 -0.26 -10.45
CA TYR A 136 -6.52 -1.66 -10.38
C TYR A 136 -5.73 -2.53 -11.35
N SER A 137 -5.63 -3.81 -11.01
CA SER A 137 -5.08 -4.87 -11.86
C SER A 137 -6.14 -5.93 -12.13
N LYS A 138 -6.22 -6.41 -13.38
CA LYS A 138 -7.11 -7.50 -13.82
C LYS A 138 -6.34 -8.77 -14.19
N ASP A 139 -5.05 -8.81 -13.93
CA ASP A 139 -4.14 -9.87 -14.32
C ASP A 139 -3.22 -10.29 -13.16
N GLN A 140 -3.81 -10.28 -11.95
CA GLN A 140 -3.14 -10.74 -10.71
C GLN A 140 -1.90 -9.89 -10.36
N GLY A 141 -1.96 -8.58 -10.59
CA GLY A 141 -0.90 -7.65 -10.22
C GLY A 141 0.25 -7.55 -11.24
N ASN A 142 0.13 -8.17 -12.44
CA ASN A 142 1.19 -8.08 -13.45
C ASN A 142 1.19 -6.73 -14.17
N THR A 143 0.01 -6.17 -14.43
CA THR A 143 -0.15 -4.82 -14.99
C THR A 143 -1.21 -4.03 -14.22
N TRP A 144 -1.09 -2.70 -14.26
CA TRP A 144 -1.95 -1.79 -13.51
C TRP A 144 -2.54 -0.74 -14.43
N SER A 145 -3.76 -0.30 -14.12
CA SER A 145 -4.42 0.79 -14.83
C SER A 145 -3.68 2.12 -14.63
N GLU A 146 -3.99 3.10 -15.46
CA GLU A 146 -3.70 4.50 -15.15
C GLU A 146 -4.37 4.89 -13.82
N ARG A 147 -3.80 5.89 -13.14
CA ARG A 147 -4.37 6.41 -11.91
C ARG A 147 -5.72 7.09 -12.15
N ILE A 148 -6.65 6.87 -11.25
CA ILE A 148 -7.99 7.45 -11.25
C ILE A 148 -8.07 8.37 -10.05
N ASN A 149 -8.35 9.67 -10.26
CA ASN A 149 -8.65 10.57 -9.16
C ASN A 149 -10.03 10.21 -8.58
N VAL A 150 -10.06 9.85 -7.30
CA VAL A 150 -11.29 9.40 -6.60
C VAL A 150 -12.11 10.60 -6.15
N SER A 151 -11.47 11.63 -5.66
CA SER A 151 -12.12 12.84 -5.15
C SER A 151 -12.82 13.61 -6.25
N LYS A 152 -12.28 13.60 -7.48
CA LYS A 152 -12.78 14.37 -8.63
C LYS A 152 -12.99 15.86 -8.32
N ASP A 153 -12.34 16.32 -7.28
CA ASP A 153 -12.41 17.72 -6.89
C ASP A 153 -11.53 18.55 -7.81
N THR A 154 -12.00 19.73 -8.15
CA THR A 154 -11.27 20.75 -8.90
C THR A 154 -10.87 21.94 -8.02
N ALA A 155 -11.20 21.87 -6.72
CA ALA A 155 -10.83 22.88 -5.74
C ALA A 155 -9.39 22.63 -5.22
N ASP A 156 -8.81 23.66 -4.62
CA ASP A 156 -7.49 23.60 -4.00
C ASP A 156 -7.52 22.88 -2.62
N GLY A 157 -8.50 21.99 -2.39
CA GLY A 157 -8.66 21.20 -1.18
C GLY A 157 -7.70 20.01 -1.13
N HIS A 158 -7.45 19.48 0.06
CA HIS A 158 -6.61 18.29 0.26
C HIS A 158 -7.47 17.10 0.66
N GLN A 159 -7.39 16.01 -0.09
CA GLN A 159 -8.05 14.75 0.25
C GLN A 159 -7.01 13.71 0.63
N TYR A 160 -7.20 13.05 1.78
CA TYR A 160 -6.15 12.23 2.37
C TYR A 160 -6.70 11.09 3.23
N PHE A 161 -5.82 10.20 3.69
CA PHE A 161 -6.11 9.01 4.49
C PHE A 161 -7.24 8.14 3.92
N PRO A 162 -7.11 7.70 2.67
CA PRO A 162 -8.09 6.80 2.10
C PRO A 162 -8.07 5.44 2.79
N ASN A 163 -9.21 4.78 2.76
CA ASN A 163 -9.36 3.36 3.05
C ASN A 163 -10.35 2.77 2.06
N LEU A 164 -10.19 1.50 1.65
CA LEU A 164 -11.08 0.87 0.70
C LEU A 164 -11.60 -0.47 1.19
N THR A 165 -12.78 -0.82 0.70
CA THR A 165 -13.36 -2.15 0.84
C THR A 165 -14.16 -2.51 -0.41
N ILE A 166 -14.47 -3.79 -0.58
CA ILE A 166 -15.17 -4.32 -1.74
C ILE A 166 -16.35 -5.15 -1.27
N ASP A 167 -17.52 -4.90 -1.82
CA ASP A 167 -18.63 -5.84 -1.71
C ASP A 167 -18.37 -7.01 -2.66
N GLN A 168 -18.00 -8.15 -2.11
CA GLN A 168 -17.69 -9.36 -2.88
C GLN A 168 -18.90 -9.90 -3.67
N LYS A 169 -20.12 -9.48 -3.36
CA LYS A 169 -21.33 -9.90 -4.07
C LYS A 169 -21.59 -9.06 -5.33
N SER A 170 -21.49 -7.74 -5.21
CA SER A 170 -21.74 -6.82 -6.33
C SER A 170 -20.44 -6.50 -7.11
N GLY A 171 -19.28 -6.55 -6.45
CA GLY A 171 -18.00 -6.09 -6.94
C GLY A 171 -17.88 -4.57 -6.92
N GLU A 172 -18.74 -3.89 -6.15
CA GLU A 172 -18.62 -2.46 -5.92
C GLU A 172 -17.48 -2.16 -4.97
N VAL A 173 -16.69 -1.13 -5.29
CA VAL A 173 -15.57 -0.64 -4.49
C VAL A 173 -16.02 0.60 -3.74
N PHE A 174 -15.80 0.62 -2.44
CA PHE A 174 -16.11 1.74 -1.57
C PHE A 174 -14.81 2.31 -1.03
N ILE A 175 -14.64 3.62 -1.15
CA ILE A 175 -13.48 4.35 -0.66
C ILE A 175 -13.99 5.46 0.26
N ALA A 176 -13.48 5.49 1.48
CA ALA A 176 -13.69 6.57 2.44
C ALA A 176 -12.37 7.34 2.61
N PHE A 177 -12.44 8.66 2.71
CA PHE A 177 -11.29 9.53 2.87
C PHE A 177 -11.69 10.83 3.57
N TYR A 178 -10.71 11.60 4.01
CA TYR A 178 -10.91 12.95 4.57
C TYR A 178 -10.81 13.99 3.45
N ASP A 179 -11.57 15.07 3.64
CA ASP A 179 -11.61 16.25 2.77
C ASP A 179 -11.57 17.53 3.64
#